data_33ab1ea600a452cdcec354c6199bdf7a
#
_entry.id   33ab1ea600a452cdcec354c6199bdf7a
#
_cell.length_a   1.000
_cell.length_b   1.000
_cell.length_c   1.000
_cell.angle_alpha   90.00
_cell.angle_beta   90.00
_cell.angle_gamma   90.00
#
_symmetry.space_group_name_H-M   'P 1'
#
loop_
_entity.id
_entity.type
_entity.pdbx_description
1 polymer ?
#
loop_
_entity_poly.entity_id
_entity_poly.type
_entity_poly.pdbx_seq_one_letter_code
_entity_poly.pdbx_strand_id
1 'polypeptide(L)'
;MIEDTLVLIKPEGVQRGIIGEVIARFERASLKIIGLKMVLPSEEIADAHYPVTEEWATSLTNKTRESYTKKGVTPPKVTDDPMVYGKQIQSWLKKHLKSGVIVAMVVRGNCAVEIVRKLVGSTDPKSAAAGTIRGDFSIDSYDLADSERRVIQNVIHASSSVAEARREIAVWFSKLVTYY
;
A
#
# COMPACT_ATOMS: atom_id res chain seq x y z
N MET A 1 -13.49 17.64 6.17
CA MET A 1 -12.18 18.32 6.40
C MET A 1 -11.30 18.07 5.19
N ILE A 2 -10.63 19.09 4.65
CA ILE A 2 -9.70 18.90 3.52
C ILE A 2 -8.44 18.22 4.02
N GLU A 3 -8.04 17.14 3.38
CA GLU A 3 -6.91 16.28 3.73
C GLU A 3 -6.08 15.96 2.50
N ASP A 4 -4.80 15.65 2.74
CA ASP A 4 -3.89 15.09 1.74
C ASP A 4 -3.58 13.64 2.11
N THR A 5 -3.50 12.78 1.11
CA THR A 5 -3.09 11.37 1.28
C THR A 5 -2.09 10.96 0.23
N LEU A 6 -1.17 10.04 0.59
CA LEU A 6 -0.25 9.44 -0.36
C LEU A 6 -0.92 8.24 -1.05
N VAL A 7 -0.68 8.13 -2.34
CA VAL A 7 -1.01 6.96 -3.16
C VAL A 7 0.21 6.55 -3.96
N LEU A 8 0.52 5.25 -3.98
CA LEU A 8 1.56 4.68 -4.86
C LEU A 8 0.92 3.64 -5.77
N ILE A 9 1.03 3.82 -7.10
CA ILE A 9 0.79 2.73 -8.04
C ILE A 9 2.06 1.90 -8.07
N LYS A 10 1.95 0.63 -7.68
CA LYS A 10 3.06 -0.29 -7.52
C LYS A 10 3.61 -0.76 -8.88
N PRO A 11 4.80 -1.38 -8.91
CA PRO A 11 5.46 -1.78 -10.17
C PRO A 11 4.56 -2.58 -11.11
N GLU A 12 3.81 -3.54 -10.59
CA GLU A 12 2.89 -4.36 -11.39
C GLU A 12 1.73 -3.54 -12.00
N GLY A 13 1.26 -2.51 -11.32
CA GLY A 13 0.25 -1.60 -11.84
C GLY A 13 0.79 -0.70 -12.96
N VAL A 14 2.03 -0.22 -12.80
CA VAL A 14 2.73 0.57 -13.83
C VAL A 14 3.00 -0.29 -15.07
N GLN A 15 3.55 -1.50 -14.89
CA GLN A 15 3.83 -2.43 -16.01
C GLN A 15 2.58 -2.81 -16.80
N ARG A 16 1.42 -2.89 -16.14
CA ARG A 16 0.13 -3.19 -16.77
C ARG A 16 -0.55 -2.00 -17.43
N GLY A 17 0.01 -0.80 -17.31
CA GLY A 17 -0.51 0.42 -17.94
C GLY A 17 -1.83 0.93 -17.35
N ILE A 18 -2.12 0.67 -16.06
CA ILE A 18 -3.38 1.09 -15.42
C ILE A 18 -3.31 2.47 -14.76
N ILE A 19 -2.23 3.24 -14.97
CA ILE A 19 -2.01 4.56 -14.35
C ILE A 19 -3.19 5.49 -14.62
N GLY A 20 -3.56 5.64 -15.89
CA GLY A 20 -4.63 6.55 -16.29
C GLY A 20 -5.99 6.16 -15.69
N GLU A 21 -6.27 4.86 -15.59
CA GLU A 21 -7.51 4.37 -14.99
C GLU A 21 -7.59 4.68 -13.48
N VAL A 22 -6.48 4.51 -12.76
CA VAL A 22 -6.38 4.85 -11.34
C VAL A 22 -6.60 6.35 -11.12
N ILE A 23 -5.92 7.20 -11.91
CA ILE A 23 -6.08 8.66 -11.86
C ILE A 23 -7.53 9.05 -12.13
N ALA A 24 -8.13 8.51 -13.19
CA ALA A 24 -9.51 8.83 -13.56
C ALA A 24 -10.52 8.47 -12.44
N ARG A 25 -10.29 7.41 -11.66
CA ARG A 25 -11.16 7.06 -10.54
C ARG A 25 -11.12 8.08 -9.41
N PHE A 26 -9.95 8.65 -9.13
CA PHE A 26 -9.82 9.71 -8.13
C PHE A 26 -10.47 11.02 -8.61
N GLU A 27 -10.21 11.43 -9.85
CA GLU A 27 -10.78 12.65 -10.42
C GLU A 27 -12.30 12.57 -10.55
N ARG A 28 -12.87 11.43 -10.96
CA ARG A 28 -14.33 11.20 -10.99
C ARG A 28 -14.97 11.31 -9.60
N ALA A 29 -14.22 11.02 -8.53
CA ALA A 29 -14.65 11.21 -7.15
C ALA A 29 -14.42 12.65 -6.64
N SER A 30 -14.09 13.59 -7.52
CA SER A 30 -13.78 14.99 -7.20
C SER A 30 -12.57 15.18 -6.26
N LEU A 31 -11.66 14.20 -6.24
CA LEU A 31 -10.37 14.33 -5.59
C LEU A 31 -9.38 15.03 -6.55
N LYS A 32 -8.48 15.85 -5.98
CA LYS A 32 -7.47 16.58 -6.75
C LYS A 32 -6.10 15.90 -6.61
N ILE A 33 -5.40 15.70 -7.71
CA ILE A 33 -4.01 15.27 -7.69
C ILE A 33 -3.15 16.53 -7.62
N ILE A 34 -2.47 16.74 -6.49
CA ILE A 34 -1.65 17.91 -6.21
C ILE A 34 -0.15 17.64 -6.27
N GLY A 35 0.24 16.38 -6.40
CA GLY A 35 1.61 15.94 -6.62
C GLY A 35 1.59 14.64 -7.41
N LEU A 36 2.46 14.53 -8.42
CA LEU A 36 2.57 13.35 -9.28
C LEU A 36 4.00 13.20 -9.74
N LYS A 37 4.58 12.00 -9.58
CA LYS A 37 5.86 11.65 -10.17
C LYS A 37 5.99 10.16 -10.45
N MET A 38 6.75 9.83 -11.47
CA MET A 38 7.17 8.47 -11.79
C MET A 38 8.62 8.30 -11.35
N VAL A 39 8.92 7.26 -10.57
CA VAL A 39 10.24 7.10 -9.94
C VAL A 39 10.57 5.63 -9.69
N LEU A 40 11.85 5.29 -9.81
CA LEU A 40 12.42 4.05 -9.26
C LEU A 40 12.86 4.33 -7.82
N PRO A 41 12.24 3.69 -6.81
CA PRO A 41 12.56 3.98 -5.41
C PRO A 41 13.99 3.60 -5.03
N SER A 42 14.67 4.45 -4.27
CA SER A 42 15.95 4.11 -3.63
C SER A 42 15.73 3.24 -2.38
N GLU A 43 16.84 2.69 -1.85
CA GLU A 43 16.81 1.94 -0.58
C GLU A 43 16.32 2.80 0.56
N GLU A 44 16.83 4.05 0.64
CA GLU A 44 16.51 5.01 1.70
C GLU A 44 15.01 5.37 1.70
N ILE A 45 14.42 5.57 0.51
CA ILE A 45 12.99 5.83 0.38
C ILE A 45 12.18 4.60 0.81
N ALA A 46 12.60 3.40 0.41
CA ALA A 46 11.91 2.17 0.77
C ALA A 46 11.97 1.89 2.28
N ASP A 47 13.12 2.16 2.93
CA ASP A 47 13.27 2.06 4.39
C ASP A 47 12.40 3.06 5.14
N ALA A 48 12.38 4.32 4.69
CA ALA A 48 11.57 5.37 5.30
C ALA A 48 10.07 5.14 5.11
N HIS A 49 9.67 4.52 3.99
CA HIS A 49 8.28 4.20 3.70
C HIS A 49 7.75 3.02 4.54
N TYR A 50 8.57 1.99 4.76
CA TYR A 50 8.22 0.79 5.54
C TYR A 50 9.04 0.69 6.84
N PRO A 51 8.87 1.62 7.81
CA PRO A 51 9.57 1.50 9.09
C PRO A 51 9.06 0.26 9.86
N VAL A 52 9.98 -0.48 10.49
CA VAL A 52 9.62 -1.58 11.40
C VAL A 52 9.63 -1.03 12.82
N THR A 53 8.44 -0.89 13.39
CA THR A 53 8.26 -0.58 14.82
C THR A 53 7.75 -1.83 15.54
N GLU A 54 7.98 -1.92 16.84
CA GLU A 54 7.48 -3.01 17.67
C GLU A 54 5.96 -3.12 17.61
N GLU A 55 5.26 -1.97 17.64
CA GLU A 55 3.81 -1.90 17.54
C GLU A 55 3.30 -2.47 16.20
N TRP A 56 3.89 -2.03 15.07
CA TRP A 56 3.54 -2.53 13.75
C TRP A 56 3.81 -4.02 13.60
N ALA A 57 4.98 -4.49 14.04
CA ALA A 57 5.39 -5.90 13.97
C ALA A 57 4.46 -6.79 14.80
N THR A 58 4.10 -6.36 16.00
CA THR A 58 3.15 -7.08 16.87
C THR A 58 1.76 -7.14 16.25
N SER A 59 1.24 -6.01 15.74
CA SER A 59 -0.07 -5.95 15.07
C SER A 59 -0.12 -6.86 13.84
N LEU A 60 0.92 -6.83 13.00
CA LEU A 60 1.06 -7.69 11.83
C LEU A 60 1.03 -9.16 12.21
N THR A 61 1.85 -9.54 13.20
CA THR A 61 1.97 -10.93 13.67
C THR A 61 0.65 -11.46 14.20
N ASN A 62 -0.05 -10.67 15.02
CA ASN A 62 -1.35 -11.06 15.58
C ASN A 62 -2.38 -11.30 14.48
N LYS A 63 -2.50 -10.38 13.51
CA LYS A 63 -3.41 -10.55 12.36
C LYS A 63 -3.09 -11.79 11.54
N THR A 64 -1.79 -12.06 11.34
CA THR A 64 -1.36 -13.26 10.62
C THR A 64 -1.76 -14.52 11.38
N ARG A 65 -1.47 -14.61 12.67
CA ARG A 65 -1.84 -15.76 13.52
C ARG A 65 -3.35 -15.98 13.54
N GLU A 66 -4.14 -14.91 13.71
CA GLU A 66 -5.61 -15.00 13.65
C GLU A 66 -6.10 -15.56 12.31
N SER A 67 -5.52 -15.09 11.20
CA SER A 67 -5.86 -15.57 9.86
C SER A 67 -5.61 -17.08 9.71
N TYR A 68 -4.45 -17.55 10.15
CA TYR A 68 -4.10 -18.99 10.13
C TYR A 68 -5.01 -19.80 11.02
N THR A 69 -5.28 -19.32 12.25
CA THR A 69 -6.19 -19.99 13.19
C THR A 69 -7.61 -20.12 12.61
N LYS A 70 -8.15 -19.07 11.99
CA LYS A 70 -9.46 -19.12 11.31
C LYS A 70 -9.52 -20.15 10.18
N LYS A 71 -8.39 -20.44 9.55
CA LYS A 71 -8.26 -21.46 8.49
C LYS A 71 -8.01 -22.86 9.05
N GLY A 72 -7.87 -23.02 10.36
CA GLY A 72 -7.50 -24.31 10.98
C GLY A 72 -6.07 -24.77 10.68
N VAL A 73 -5.18 -23.84 10.32
CA VAL A 73 -3.78 -24.10 9.95
C VAL A 73 -2.84 -23.52 11.00
N THR A 74 -1.75 -24.22 11.30
CA THR A 74 -0.73 -23.75 12.24
C THR A 74 0.04 -22.55 11.63
N PRO A 75 0.16 -21.43 12.34
CA PRO A 75 0.96 -20.30 11.89
C PRO A 75 2.44 -20.67 11.67
N PRO A 76 3.15 -20.03 10.74
CA PRO A 76 4.57 -20.23 10.55
C PRO A 76 5.37 -19.93 11.84
N LYS A 77 6.38 -20.74 12.16
CA LYS A 77 7.23 -20.54 13.37
C LYS A 77 7.86 -19.16 13.45
N VAL A 78 8.17 -18.52 12.30
CA VAL A 78 8.72 -17.17 12.28
C VAL A 78 7.82 -16.13 12.98
N THR A 79 6.52 -16.41 13.11
CA THR A 79 5.58 -15.55 13.84
C THR A 79 5.73 -15.64 15.37
N ASP A 80 6.61 -16.48 15.91
CA ASP A 80 6.86 -16.57 17.35
C ASP A 80 7.63 -15.33 17.86
N ASP A 81 8.38 -14.68 16.99
CA ASP A 81 9.04 -13.40 17.28
C ASP A 81 8.49 -12.30 16.32
N PRO A 82 7.68 -11.36 16.82
CA PRO A 82 7.11 -10.29 16.01
C PRO A 82 8.15 -9.45 15.27
N MET A 83 9.29 -9.15 15.89
CA MET A 83 10.32 -8.33 15.26
C MET A 83 11.05 -9.07 14.14
N VAL A 84 11.29 -10.36 14.30
CA VAL A 84 11.88 -11.21 13.25
C VAL A 84 10.90 -11.31 12.07
N TYR A 85 9.63 -11.58 12.35
CA TYR A 85 8.60 -11.64 11.32
C TYR A 85 8.39 -10.30 10.61
N GLY A 86 8.31 -9.22 11.39
CA GLY A 86 8.18 -7.85 10.84
C GLY A 86 9.32 -7.49 9.88
N LYS A 87 10.57 -7.77 10.25
CA LYS A 87 11.75 -7.55 9.38
C LYS A 87 11.71 -8.38 8.11
N GLN A 88 11.24 -9.62 8.20
CA GLN A 88 11.06 -10.49 7.02
C GLN A 88 10.03 -9.89 6.05
N ILE A 89 8.88 -9.49 6.54
CA ILE A 89 7.83 -8.88 5.71
C ILE A 89 8.31 -7.54 5.12
N GLN A 90 8.99 -6.70 5.91
CA GLN A 90 9.60 -5.47 5.41
C GLN A 90 10.56 -5.74 4.25
N SER A 91 11.44 -6.75 4.37
CA SER A 91 12.37 -7.13 3.31
C SER A 91 11.65 -7.47 2.00
N TRP A 92 10.55 -8.22 2.08
CA TRP A 92 9.74 -8.54 0.90
C TRP A 92 9.01 -7.32 0.32
N LEU A 93 8.47 -6.45 1.19
CA LEU A 93 7.83 -5.18 0.79
C LEU A 93 8.81 -4.27 0.05
N LYS A 94 10.02 -4.10 0.57
CA LYS A 94 11.10 -3.31 -0.05
C LYS A 94 11.52 -3.89 -1.38
N LYS A 95 11.75 -5.22 -1.42
CA LYS A 95 12.12 -5.93 -2.67
C LYS A 95 11.05 -5.70 -3.75
N HIS A 96 9.78 -5.83 -3.38
CA HIS A 96 8.67 -5.60 -4.31
C HIS A 96 8.58 -4.15 -4.76
N LEU A 97 8.64 -3.18 -3.82
CA LEU A 97 8.57 -1.75 -4.15
C LEU A 97 9.68 -1.32 -5.11
N LYS A 98 10.87 -1.90 -4.98
CA LYS A 98 12.06 -1.61 -5.79
C LYS A 98 12.17 -2.48 -7.05
N SER A 99 11.24 -3.38 -7.31
CA SER A 99 11.29 -4.27 -8.48
C SER A 99 11.02 -3.55 -9.81
N GLY A 100 10.56 -2.31 -9.77
CA GLY A 100 10.29 -1.51 -10.95
C GLY A 100 9.90 -0.08 -10.62
N VAL A 101 9.61 0.67 -11.67
CA VAL A 101 9.12 2.05 -11.55
C VAL A 101 7.74 2.06 -10.91
N ILE A 102 7.50 3.04 -10.06
CA ILE A 102 6.21 3.32 -9.43
C ILE A 102 5.70 4.71 -9.81
N VAL A 103 4.41 4.96 -9.64
CA VAL A 103 3.85 6.32 -9.68
C VAL A 103 3.44 6.71 -8.27
N ALA A 104 4.05 7.76 -7.73
CA ALA A 104 3.69 8.36 -6.47
C ALA A 104 2.80 9.58 -6.70
N MET A 105 1.70 9.68 -5.94
CA MET A 105 0.74 10.79 -6.03
C MET A 105 0.41 11.32 -4.64
N VAL A 106 0.19 12.64 -4.55
CA VAL A 106 -0.50 13.26 -3.42
C VAL A 106 -1.90 13.64 -3.87
N VAL A 107 -2.88 13.09 -3.20
CA VAL A 107 -4.31 13.26 -3.51
C VAL A 107 -4.97 14.07 -2.42
N ARG A 108 -5.66 15.16 -2.80
CA ARG A 108 -6.34 16.10 -1.89
C ARG A 108 -7.84 16.06 -2.06
N GLY A 109 -8.58 16.13 -0.96
CA GLY A 109 -10.03 16.25 -0.98
C GLY A 109 -10.65 16.27 0.41
N ASN A 110 -11.97 16.33 0.46
CA ASN A 110 -12.68 16.17 1.72
C ASN A 110 -12.55 14.71 2.19
N CYS A 111 -12.07 14.50 3.41
CA CYS A 111 -11.82 13.16 3.97
C CYS A 111 -11.02 12.27 3.00
N ALA A 112 -9.95 12.82 2.39
CA ALA A 112 -9.24 12.17 1.28
C ALA A 112 -8.68 10.79 1.67
N VAL A 113 -8.21 10.61 2.90
CA VAL A 113 -7.70 9.32 3.38
C VAL A 113 -8.78 8.25 3.30
N GLU A 114 -9.96 8.52 3.84
CA GLU A 114 -11.06 7.58 3.86
C GLU A 114 -11.61 7.29 2.45
N ILE A 115 -11.84 8.35 1.66
CA ILE A 115 -12.40 8.23 0.30
C ILE A 115 -11.43 7.46 -0.62
N VAL A 116 -10.13 7.77 -0.58
CA VAL A 116 -9.14 7.04 -1.37
C VAL A 116 -9.10 5.57 -0.94
N ARG A 117 -9.11 5.26 0.35
CA ARG A 117 -9.14 3.87 0.83
C ARG A 117 -10.39 3.12 0.38
N LYS A 118 -11.56 3.78 0.37
CA LYS A 118 -12.81 3.22 -0.16
C LYS A 118 -12.68 2.89 -1.65
N LEU A 119 -12.10 3.77 -2.46
CA LEU A 119 -11.89 3.55 -3.89
C LEU A 119 -10.84 2.46 -4.17
N VAL A 120 -9.81 2.37 -3.33
CA VAL A 120 -8.73 1.37 -3.44
C VAL A 120 -9.25 -0.04 -3.11
N GLY A 121 -10.07 -0.18 -2.09
CA GLY A 121 -10.62 -1.47 -1.65
C GLY A 121 -9.73 -2.22 -0.65
N SER A 122 -10.16 -3.42 -0.27
CA SER A 122 -9.47 -4.30 0.67
C SER A 122 -8.02 -4.56 0.26
N THR A 123 -7.12 -4.75 1.25
CA THR A 123 -5.72 -5.08 1.00
C THR A 123 -5.54 -6.41 0.28
N ASP A 124 -6.40 -7.38 0.59
CA ASP A 124 -6.49 -8.65 -0.13
C ASP A 124 -7.42 -8.47 -1.35
N PRO A 125 -6.91 -8.55 -2.60
CA PRO A 125 -7.73 -8.42 -3.80
C PRO A 125 -8.86 -9.43 -3.89
N LYS A 126 -8.65 -10.67 -3.40
CA LYS A 126 -9.67 -11.72 -3.36
C LYS A 126 -10.92 -11.28 -2.58
N SER A 127 -10.75 -10.44 -1.55
CA SER A 127 -11.84 -9.90 -0.72
C SER A 127 -12.25 -8.48 -1.09
N ALA A 128 -11.56 -7.86 -2.05
CA ALA A 128 -11.89 -6.51 -2.50
C ALA A 128 -13.16 -6.53 -3.35
N ALA A 129 -14.08 -5.61 -3.05
CA ALA A 129 -15.32 -5.50 -3.80
C ALA A 129 -15.07 -5.08 -5.26
N ALA A 130 -15.86 -5.62 -6.19
CA ALA A 130 -15.89 -5.14 -7.56
C ALA A 130 -16.21 -3.63 -7.60
N GLY A 131 -15.62 -2.89 -8.54
CA GLY A 131 -15.69 -1.44 -8.60
C GLY A 131 -14.59 -0.73 -7.79
N THR A 132 -13.86 -1.43 -6.91
CA THR A 132 -12.65 -0.89 -6.29
C THR A 132 -11.42 -1.15 -7.16
N ILE A 133 -10.36 -0.34 -6.98
CA ILE A 133 -9.13 -0.49 -7.80
C ILE A 133 -8.54 -1.91 -7.64
N ARG A 134 -8.48 -2.42 -6.42
CA ARG A 134 -7.95 -3.78 -6.19
C ARG A 134 -8.88 -4.87 -6.67
N GLY A 135 -10.19 -4.71 -6.49
CA GLY A 135 -11.18 -5.68 -6.95
C GLY A 135 -11.22 -5.82 -8.48
N ASP A 136 -10.97 -4.73 -9.22
CA ASP A 136 -11.02 -4.74 -10.67
C ASP A 136 -9.67 -5.06 -11.33
N PHE A 137 -8.54 -4.69 -10.66
CA PHE A 137 -7.22 -4.77 -11.28
C PHE A 137 -6.26 -5.75 -10.62
N SER A 138 -6.68 -6.54 -9.62
CA SER A 138 -5.84 -7.57 -9.03
C SER A 138 -6.64 -8.81 -8.71
N ILE A 139 -6.02 -9.98 -8.92
CA ILE A 139 -6.57 -11.30 -8.62
C ILE A 139 -5.74 -12.03 -7.57
N ASP A 140 -4.72 -11.40 -7.01
CA ASP A 140 -3.84 -12.01 -6.01
C ASP A 140 -4.55 -12.20 -4.66
N SER A 141 -3.96 -13.00 -3.80
CA SER A 141 -4.47 -13.27 -2.45
C SER A 141 -3.33 -13.51 -1.47
N TYR A 142 -3.61 -13.36 -0.18
CA TYR A 142 -2.64 -13.74 0.85
C TYR A 142 -2.27 -15.22 0.77
N ASP A 143 -3.23 -16.12 0.42
CA ASP A 143 -2.95 -17.55 0.33
C ASP A 143 -1.91 -17.86 -0.75
N LEU A 144 -2.03 -17.23 -1.92
CA LEU A 144 -1.06 -17.38 -3.01
C LEU A 144 0.28 -16.73 -2.65
N ALA A 145 0.26 -15.51 -2.13
CA ALA A 145 1.46 -14.78 -1.74
C ALA A 145 2.28 -15.53 -0.68
N ASP A 146 1.61 -16.09 0.32
CA ASP A 146 2.24 -16.90 1.38
C ASP A 146 2.88 -18.19 0.81
N SER A 147 2.18 -18.88 -0.10
CA SER A 147 2.69 -20.10 -0.75
C SER A 147 3.94 -19.83 -1.58
N GLU A 148 4.03 -18.64 -2.20
CA GLU A 148 5.16 -18.19 -3.01
C GLU A 148 6.22 -17.41 -2.20
N ARG A 149 6.03 -17.26 -0.89
CA ARG A 149 6.94 -16.52 0.02
C ARG A 149 7.27 -15.10 -0.46
N ARG A 150 6.24 -14.36 -0.82
CA ARG A 150 6.31 -12.97 -1.28
C ARG A 150 5.22 -12.12 -0.67
N VAL A 151 5.29 -10.80 -0.88
CA VAL A 151 4.17 -9.91 -0.58
C VAL A 151 3.06 -10.04 -1.60
N ILE A 152 1.84 -9.71 -1.17
CA ILE A 152 0.68 -9.65 -2.02
C ILE A 152 0.83 -8.55 -3.09
N GLN A 153 0.51 -8.89 -4.35
CA GLN A 153 0.51 -7.98 -5.49
C GLN A 153 -0.89 -7.39 -5.67
N ASN A 154 -1.10 -6.22 -5.11
CA ASN A 154 -2.41 -5.58 -5.06
C ASN A 154 -2.44 -4.18 -5.68
N VAL A 155 -1.54 -3.94 -6.63
CA VAL A 155 -1.38 -2.84 -7.60
C VAL A 155 -1.22 -1.44 -7.01
N ILE A 156 -1.70 -1.18 -5.80
CA ILE A 156 -1.76 0.18 -5.24
C ILE A 156 -1.55 0.19 -3.72
N HIS A 157 -0.87 1.20 -3.21
CA HIS A 157 -0.82 1.57 -1.80
C HIS A 157 -1.57 2.88 -1.59
N ALA A 158 -2.21 3.02 -0.43
CA ALA A 158 -2.78 4.27 0.07
C ALA A 158 -2.59 4.34 1.58
N SER A 159 -2.25 5.52 2.09
CA SER A 159 -2.07 5.76 3.52
C SER A 159 -3.30 5.36 4.33
N SER A 160 -3.11 4.82 5.51
CA SER A 160 -4.19 4.30 6.36
C SER A 160 -4.79 5.35 7.30
N SER A 161 -4.07 6.44 7.54
CA SER A 161 -4.47 7.52 8.44
C SER A 161 -3.86 8.85 8.00
N VAL A 162 -4.40 9.95 8.52
CA VAL A 162 -3.85 11.31 8.28
C VAL A 162 -2.41 11.43 8.80
N ALA A 163 -2.09 10.80 9.93
CA ALA A 163 -0.73 10.81 10.47
C ALA A 163 0.25 10.05 9.55
N GLU A 164 -0.14 8.88 9.08
CA GLU A 164 0.64 8.10 8.12
C GLU A 164 0.80 8.86 6.80
N ALA A 165 -0.28 9.46 6.28
CA ALA A 165 -0.24 10.25 5.06
C ALA A 165 0.79 11.40 5.14
N ARG A 166 0.81 12.15 6.24
CA ARG A 166 1.79 13.23 6.46
C ARG A 166 3.23 12.71 6.46
N ARG A 167 3.49 11.62 7.16
CA ARG A 167 4.82 10.99 7.20
C ARG A 167 5.24 10.51 5.81
N GLU A 168 4.36 9.79 5.12
CA GLU A 168 4.65 9.23 3.81
C GLU A 168 4.82 10.30 2.74
N ILE A 169 3.99 11.36 2.73
CA ILE A 169 4.15 12.49 1.82
C ILE A 169 5.52 13.16 2.01
N ALA A 170 5.98 13.34 3.25
CA ALA A 170 7.30 13.90 3.52
C ALA A 170 8.45 13.02 2.97
N VAL A 171 8.31 11.70 3.01
CA VAL A 171 9.27 10.74 2.43
C VAL A 171 9.31 10.85 0.90
N TRP A 172 8.15 10.87 0.27
CA TRP A 172 8.06 10.83 -1.20
C TRP A 172 8.18 12.19 -1.86
N PHE A 173 7.73 13.27 -1.21
CA PHE A 173 7.68 14.62 -1.75
C PHE A 173 8.32 15.61 -0.78
N SER A 174 9.66 15.62 -0.71
CA SER A 174 10.43 16.51 0.19
C SER A 174 10.16 18.01 -0.05
N LYS A 175 9.70 18.38 -1.24
CA LYS A 175 9.27 19.75 -1.60
C LYS A 175 7.99 19.64 -2.42
N LEU A 176 6.85 19.54 -1.74
CA LEU A 176 5.56 19.66 -2.41
C LEU A 176 5.19 21.13 -2.56
N VAL A 177 5.27 21.63 -3.79
CA VAL A 177 4.73 22.94 -4.12
C VAL A 177 3.28 22.75 -4.55
N THR A 178 2.34 23.26 -3.77
CA THR A 178 0.91 23.22 -4.10
C THR A 178 0.50 24.56 -4.72
N TYR A 179 -0.17 24.52 -5.86
CA TYR A 179 -0.67 25.70 -6.58
C TYR A 179 -2.18 25.91 -6.37
N TYR A 180 -2.78 25.27 -5.34
CA TYR A 180 -4.23 25.34 -5.04
C TYR A 180 -4.48 25.68 -3.57
#